data_bb90cc6eaaded94f2371f33d47acc295
#
_entry.id   bb90cc6eaaded94f2371f33d47acc295
#
_cell.length_a   1.000
_cell.length_b   1.000
_cell.length_c   1.000
_cell.angle_alpha   90.00
_cell.angle_beta   90.00
_cell.angle_gamma   90.00
#
_symmetry.space_group_name_H-M   'P 1'
#
loop_
_entity.id
_entity.type
_entity.pdbx_description
1 polymer ?
#
loop_
_entity_poly.entity_id
_entity_poly.type
_entity_poly.pdbx_seq_one_letter_code
_entity_poly.pdbx_strand_id
1 'polypeptide(L)'
;MVARGEVWWAESPSAKRRPYLVLTRQAAIEHLHIVIAVPATRTVRHIPTEVDLDVDDGMPQRCALSLDNLTTMPQAFLVERICRLEMAKMAEVCRALGVATGCG
;
A
#
# COMPACT_ATOMS: atom_id res chain seq x y z
N MET A 1 13.38 8.78 -2.85
CA MET A 1 12.34 8.39 -3.82
C MET A 1 11.71 7.08 -3.40
N VAL A 2 10.40 6.98 -3.51
CA VAL A 2 9.69 5.73 -3.17
C VAL A 2 9.88 4.68 -4.26
N ALA A 3 9.65 3.42 -3.91
CA ALA A 3 9.70 2.31 -4.85
C ALA A 3 8.48 1.41 -4.69
N ARG A 4 8.11 0.74 -5.78
CA ARG A 4 7.01 -0.21 -5.76
C ARG A 4 7.26 -1.30 -4.71
N GLY A 5 6.22 -1.61 -3.94
CA GLY A 5 6.28 -2.64 -2.89
C GLY A 5 6.73 -2.11 -1.54
N GLU A 6 7.14 -0.86 -1.45
CA GLU A 6 7.46 -0.24 -0.17
C GLU A 6 6.21 0.27 0.52
N VAL A 7 6.18 0.15 1.84
CA VAL A 7 5.14 0.75 2.68
C VAL A 7 5.73 1.95 3.38
N TRP A 8 5.04 3.08 3.26
CA TRP A 8 5.49 4.36 3.79
C TRP A 8 4.43 5.01 4.66
N TRP A 9 4.88 5.72 5.69
CA TRP A 9 4.00 6.66 6.38
C TRP A 9 3.69 7.82 5.44
N ALA A 10 2.41 8.13 5.28
CA ALA A 10 1.97 9.27 4.50
C ALA A 10 1.40 10.35 5.42
N GLU A 11 1.75 11.59 5.13
CA GLU A 11 1.22 12.77 5.80
C GLU A 11 0.65 13.71 4.76
N SER A 12 -0.58 14.15 4.97
CA SER A 12 -1.22 15.16 4.14
C SER A 12 -1.78 16.28 5.03
N PRO A 13 -2.00 17.47 4.45
CA PRO A 13 -2.55 18.59 5.24
C PRO A 13 -3.91 18.33 5.86
N SER A 14 -4.69 17.41 5.28
CA SER A 14 -6.08 17.19 5.65
C SER A 14 -6.38 15.84 6.28
N ALA A 15 -5.38 14.96 6.44
CA ALA A 15 -5.61 13.60 6.93
C ALA A 15 -4.57 13.17 7.94
N LYS A 16 -4.96 12.25 8.83
CA LYS A 16 -4.05 11.65 9.81
C LYS A 16 -2.94 10.86 9.11
N ARG A 17 -1.78 10.79 9.75
CA ARG A 17 -0.66 9.95 9.33
C ARG A 17 -1.10 8.49 9.29
N ARG A 18 -0.82 7.81 8.17
CA ARG A 18 -1.28 6.45 7.91
C ARG A 18 -0.28 5.74 7.00
N PRO A 19 -0.10 4.42 7.15
CA PRO A 19 0.74 3.66 6.22
C PRO A 19 0.04 3.44 4.89
N TYR A 20 0.81 3.52 3.80
CA TYR A 20 0.35 3.22 2.44
C TYR A 20 1.38 2.37 1.71
N LEU A 21 0.91 1.37 0.99
CA LEU A 21 1.74 0.60 0.06
C LEU A 21 1.82 1.32 -1.28
N VAL A 22 3.02 1.46 -1.82
CA VAL A 22 3.23 2.01 -3.16
C VAL A 22 2.98 0.91 -4.18
N LEU A 23 1.98 1.09 -5.03
CA LEU A 23 1.53 0.06 -5.97
C LEU A 23 1.87 0.37 -7.43
N THR A 24 2.13 1.62 -7.78
CA THR A 24 2.49 2.00 -9.14
C THR A 24 3.66 1.17 -9.66
N ARG A 25 3.63 0.76 -10.93
CA ARG A 25 4.73 0.03 -11.55
C ARG A 25 6.04 0.82 -11.44
N GLN A 26 7.13 0.12 -11.17
CA GLN A 26 8.41 0.78 -10.87
C GLN A 26 8.88 1.71 -11.99
N ALA A 27 8.71 1.31 -13.24
CA ALA A 27 9.16 2.10 -14.39
C ALA A 27 8.49 3.47 -14.48
N ALA A 28 7.27 3.60 -13.94
CA ALA A 28 6.52 4.86 -13.98
C ALA A 28 6.82 5.77 -12.79
N ILE A 29 7.24 5.21 -11.66
CA ILE A 29 7.46 5.99 -10.42
C ILE A 29 8.47 7.13 -10.64
N GLU A 30 9.49 6.89 -11.44
CA GLU A 30 10.54 7.88 -11.71
C GLU A 30 10.03 9.10 -12.48
N HIS A 31 8.88 8.97 -13.13
CA HIS A 31 8.35 10.01 -14.03
C HIS A 31 7.04 10.62 -13.54
N LEU A 32 6.43 10.06 -12.48
CA LEU A 32 5.13 10.49 -11.99
C LEU A 32 5.27 11.18 -10.63
N HIS A 33 4.63 12.32 -10.47
CA HIS A 33 4.52 12.98 -9.17
C HIS A 33 3.49 12.28 -8.28
N ILE A 34 2.51 11.63 -8.89
CA ILE A 34 1.39 10.97 -8.21
C ILE A 34 1.52 9.48 -8.40
N VAL A 35 1.36 8.73 -7.31
CA VAL A 35 1.44 7.27 -7.32
C VAL A 35 0.14 6.66 -6.83
N ILE A 36 -0.12 5.42 -7.26
CA ILE A 36 -1.22 4.60 -6.73
C ILE A 36 -0.75 4.03 -5.40
N ALA A 37 -1.57 4.19 -4.38
CA ALA A 37 -1.23 3.76 -3.03
C ALA A 37 -2.41 3.05 -2.37
N VAL A 38 -2.10 2.08 -1.50
CA VAL A 38 -3.09 1.25 -0.82
C VAL A 38 -2.98 1.50 0.68
N PRO A 39 -4.04 1.97 1.34
CA PRO A 39 -3.99 2.22 2.78
C PRO A 39 -3.93 0.93 3.59
N ALA A 40 -3.21 0.97 4.70
CA ALA A 40 -3.24 -0.06 5.71
C ALA A 40 -4.21 0.35 6.82
N THR A 41 -5.06 -0.57 7.25
CA THR A 41 -6.04 -0.35 8.31
C THR A 41 -5.78 -1.31 9.47
N ARG A 42 -6.04 -0.84 10.70
CA ARG A 42 -5.97 -1.70 11.89
C ARG A 42 -7.16 -2.64 11.99
N THR A 43 -8.25 -2.30 11.32
CA THR A 43 -9.46 -3.13 11.30
C THR A 43 -9.31 -4.21 10.24
N VAL A 44 -9.00 -5.42 10.67
CA VAL A 44 -8.81 -6.57 9.79
C VAL A 44 -10.14 -7.30 9.65
N ARG A 45 -10.66 -7.39 8.42
CA ARG A 45 -11.98 -7.97 8.16
C ARG A 45 -11.92 -9.38 7.56
N HIS A 46 -10.74 -9.84 7.15
CA HIS A 46 -10.53 -11.14 6.50
C HIS A 46 -11.41 -11.32 5.25
N ILE A 47 -11.43 -10.31 4.38
CA ILE A 47 -12.18 -10.36 3.13
C ILE A 47 -11.21 -10.44 1.95
N PRO A 48 -11.67 -10.94 0.78
CA PRO A 48 -10.76 -11.16 -0.38
C PRO A 48 -10.08 -9.92 -0.92
N THR A 49 -10.59 -8.72 -0.63
CA THR A 49 -10.00 -7.47 -1.08
C THR A 49 -8.98 -6.90 -0.10
N GLU A 50 -8.69 -7.64 0.99
CA GLU A 50 -7.68 -7.25 1.97
C GLU A 50 -6.49 -8.21 1.95
N VAL A 51 -5.32 -7.69 2.32
CA VAL A 51 -4.11 -8.49 2.48
C VAL A 51 -3.55 -8.23 3.89
N ASP A 52 -3.46 -9.28 4.70
CA ASP A 52 -2.96 -9.18 6.08
C ASP A 52 -1.46 -8.92 6.08
N LEU A 53 -1.05 -7.97 6.92
CA LEU A 53 0.35 -7.68 7.20
C LEU A 53 0.57 -7.72 8.71
N ASP A 54 1.78 -8.09 9.13
CA ASP A 54 2.16 -8.07 10.54
C ASP A 54 3.65 -7.72 10.69
N VAL A 55 4.18 -7.96 11.89
CA VAL A 55 5.58 -7.63 12.19
C VAL A 55 6.56 -8.44 11.36
N ASP A 56 6.18 -9.64 10.91
CA ASP A 56 7.04 -10.47 10.05
C ASP A 56 7.21 -9.86 8.66
N ASP A 57 6.26 -9.03 8.23
CA ASP A 57 6.36 -8.30 6.97
C ASP A 57 7.13 -6.98 7.14
N GLY A 58 7.48 -6.62 8.35
CA GLY A 58 8.18 -5.38 8.67
C GLY A 58 7.29 -4.25 9.16
N MET A 59 6.00 -4.52 9.41
CA MET A 59 5.07 -3.52 9.92
C MET A 59 5.21 -3.36 11.43
N PRO A 60 4.91 -2.16 11.97
CA PRO A 60 4.95 -1.94 13.43
C PRO A 60 3.96 -2.79 14.20
N GLN A 61 2.85 -3.18 13.56
CA GLN A 61 1.79 -3.97 14.18
C GLN A 61 0.96 -4.64 13.10
N ARG A 62 0.14 -5.59 13.52
CA ARG A 62 -0.79 -6.26 12.61
C ARG A 62 -1.79 -5.27 12.02
N CYS A 63 -2.03 -5.41 10.72
CA CYS A 63 -2.96 -4.55 9.97
C CYS A 63 -3.38 -5.27 8.70
N ALA A 64 -4.15 -4.61 7.86
CA ALA A 64 -4.51 -5.13 6.55
C ALA A 64 -4.44 -4.02 5.51
N LEU A 65 -3.93 -4.36 4.33
CA LEU A 65 -4.02 -3.49 3.17
C LEU A 65 -5.44 -3.58 2.61
N SER A 66 -6.06 -2.44 2.37
CA SER A 66 -7.43 -2.39 1.84
C SER A 66 -7.42 -2.00 0.38
N LEU A 67 -7.53 -2.99 -0.51
CA LEU A 67 -7.51 -2.74 -1.96
C LEU A 67 -8.77 -2.04 -2.44
N ASP A 68 -9.89 -2.18 -1.71
CA ASP A 68 -11.12 -1.45 -2.01
C ASP A 68 -10.96 0.07 -1.85
N ASN A 69 -9.97 0.49 -1.06
CA ASN A 69 -9.73 1.89 -0.76
C ASN A 69 -8.46 2.42 -1.40
N LEU A 70 -7.94 1.74 -2.42
CA LEU A 70 -6.76 2.24 -3.11
C LEU A 70 -7.06 3.64 -3.65
N THR A 71 -6.02 4.47 -3.66
CA THR A 71 -6.13 5.86 -4.03
C THR A 71 -4.88 6.32 -4.76
N THR A 72 -4.85 7.54 -5.17
CA THR A 72 -3.66 8.19 -5.70
C THR A 72 -3.24 9.29 -4.75
N MET A 73 -1.94 9.55 -4.68
CA MET A 73 -1.43 10.64 -3.86
C MET A 73 -0.08 11.13 -4.40
N PRO A 74 0.28 12.39 -4.12
CA PRO A 74 1.62 12.89 -4.45
C PRO A 74 2.69 12.10 -3.69
N GLN A 75 3.79 11.76 -4.38
CA GLN A 75 4.92 11.10 -3.71
C GLN A 75 5.43 11.91 -2.52
N ALA A 76 5.30 13.23 -2.58
CA ALA A 76 5.74 14.13 -1.51
C ALA A 76 5.03 13.88 -0.18
N PHE A 77 3.86 13.24 -0.19
CA PHE A 77 3.14 12.88 1.04
C PHE A 77 3.79 11.70 1.77
N LEU A 78 4.58 10.90 1.07
CA LEU A 78 5.24 9.72 1.64
C LEU A 78 6.53 10.17 2.32
N VAL A 79 6.52 10.21 3.65
CA VAL A 79 7.55 10.90 4.42
C VAL A 79 8.54 9.98 5.14
N GLU A 80 8.13 8.75 5.46
CA GLU A 80 9.00 7.82 6.18
C GLU A 80 8.73 6.39 5.74
N ARG A 81 9.78 5.70 5.28
CA ARG A 81 9.66 4.30 4.87
C ARG A 81 9.50 3.41 6.10
N ILE A 82 8.58 2.44 6.00
CA ILE A 82 8.36 1.44 7.04
C ILE A 82 9.04 0.13 6.67
N CYS A 83 8.73 -0.42 5.49
CA CYS A 83 9.26 -1.72 5.06
C CYS A 83 9.11 -1.89 3.56
N ARG A 84 9.58 -3.02 3.05
CA ARG A 84 9.38 -3.45 1.68
C ARG A 84 8.80 -4.85 1.70
N LEU A 85 7.67 -5.05 1.01
CA LEU A 85 7.02 -6.34 0.94
C LEU A 85 7.76 -7.29 -0.01
N GLU A 86 7.81 -8.56 0.36
CA GLU A 86 8.41 -9.59 -0.49
C GLU A 86 7.50 -9.93 -1.67
N MET A 87 8.07 -10.62 -2.67
CA MET A 87 7.35 -10.96 -3.89
C MET A 87 6.09 -11.77 -3.63
N ALA A 88 6.14 -12.72 -2.69
CA ALA A 88 4.98 -13.54 -2.35
C ALA A 88 3.84 -12.69 -1.81
N LYS A 89 4.15 -11.72 -0.96
CA LYS A 89 3.14 -10.80 -0.42
C LYS A 89 2.61 -9.87 -1.50
N MET A 90 3.46 -9.38 -2.39
CA MET A 90 3.02 -8.56 -3.52
C MET A 90 2.10 -9.35 -4.46
N ALA A 91 2.32 -10.65 -4.64
CA ALA A 91 1.42 -11.50 -5.41
C ALA A 91 0.02 -11.56 -4.77
N GLU A 92 -0.05 -11.62 -3.43
CA GLU A 92 -1.34 -11.56 -2.72
C GLU A 92 -2.03 -10.21 -2.97
N VAL A 93 -1.25 -9.12 -2.96
CA VAL A 93 -1.79 -7.78 -3.23
C VAL A 93 -2.39 -7.73 -4.64
N CYS A 94 -1.69 -8.26 -5.63
CA CYS A 94 -2.20 -8.27 -7.01
C CYS A 94 -3.47 -9.11 -7.17
N ARG A 95 -3.57 -10.24 -6.46
CA ARG A 95 -4.80 -11.03 -6.44
C ARG A 95 -5.96 -10.25 -5.82
N ALA A 96 -5.72 -9.61 -4.67
CA ALA A 96 -6.73 -8.81 -4.00
C ALA A 96 -7.17 -7.62 -4.87
N LEU A 97 -6.24 -7.02 -5.59
CA LEU A 97 -6.54 -5.93 -6.53
C LEU A 97 -7.47 -6.42 -7.64
N GLY A 98 -7.21 -7.60 -8.19
CA GLY A 98 -8.06 -8.20 -9.21
C GLY A 98 -9.48 -8.41 -8.70
N VAL A 99 -9.64 -8.87 -7.47
CA VAL A 99 -10.96 -9.03 -6.84
C VAL A 99 -11.64 -7.67 -6.65
N ALA A 100 -10.91 -6.69 -6.11
CA ALA A 100 -11.47 -5.37 -5.83
C ALA A 100 -11.93 -4.64 -7.09
N THR A 101 -11.28 -4.88 -8.22
CA THR A 101 -11.58 -4.21 -9.49
C THR A 101 -12.42 -5.08 -10.43
N GLY A 102 -12.60 -6.34 -10.13
CA GLY A 102 -13.29 -7.27 -11.01
C GLY A 102 -12.45 -7.69 -12.22
N CYS A 103 -11.15 -7.48 -12.17
CA CYS A 103 -10.23 -7.76 -13.30
C CYS A 103 -9.51 -9.10 -13.16
N GLY A 104 -9.72 -9.78 -12.06
CA GLY A 104 -8.98 -11.01 -11.77
C GLY A 104 -9.79 -12.25 -11.74
#